data_9b2002e0208dacb85c2f8559cb6282cb
#
_entry.id   9b2002e0208dacb85c2f8559cb6282cb
#
_cell.length_a   1.000
_cell.length_b   1.000
_cell.length_c   1.000
_cell.angle_alpha   90.00
_cell.angle_beta   90.00
_cell.angle_gamma   90.00
#
_symmetry.space_group_name_H-M   'P 1'
#
loop_
_entity.id
_entity.type
_entity.pdbx_description
1 polymer ?
#
loop_
_entity_poly.entity_id
_entity_poly.type
_entity_poly.pdbx_seq_one_letter_code
_entity_poly.pdbx_strand_id
1 'polypeptide(L)'
;MKNNRKVVILFGIISFVLVFCIVLQMRTVTGKNSPMLKVITDNELRDEVLKWKDRYDTTLKQLERADKKLDQIRKKITQNDSDAVSKQEEIKNNNDVLGFTDVTGPGVVITIKSSNIDSQMKEDLDSIINELKNAGAESININEERIVFNSVISCEENVIEVNGTVLQSPFVIQAIGDSKLMYSALMRPGGYVELLNSKGKKTEVVKANRINIKKFSGNLNVQYMKTIV
;
A
#
# COMPACT_ATOMS: atom_id res chain seq x y z
N MET A 1 -14.79 72.05 -43.25
CA MET A 1 -15.16 70.66 -43.57
C MET A 1 -13.95 69.67 -43.82
N LYS A 2 -12.73 70.18 -43.94
CA LYS A 2 -11.56 69.29 -44.28
C LYS A 2 -10.94 68.55 -43.10
N ASN A 3 -11.21 69.04 -41.84
CA ASN A 3 -10.61 68.42 -40.64
C ASN A 3 -11.33 67.14 -40.15
N ASN A 4 -12.66 67.09 -40.34
CA ASN A 4 -13.47 65.96 -39.87
C ASN A 4 -13.15 64.63 -40.63
N ARG A 5 -12.75 64.73 -41.92
CA ARG A 5 -12.34 63.56 -42.69
C ARG A 5 -11.07 62.97 -42.20
N LYS A 6 -10.12 63.79 -41.75
CA LYS A 6 -8.85 63.27 -41.18
C LYS A 6 -9.09 62.58 -39.84
N VAL A 7 -10.00 63.08 -39.00
CA VAL A 7 -10.36 62.46 -37.72
C VAL A 7 -11.09 61.15 -37.92
N VAL A 8 -12.00 61.07 -38.89
CA VAL A 8 -12.71 59.81 -39.21
C VAL A 8 -11.74 58.72 -39.72
N ILE A 9 -10.77 59.10 -40.56
CA ILE A 9 -9.75 58.17 -41.07
C ILE A 9 -8.84 57.70 -39.92
N LEU A 10 -8.47 58.57 -39.00
CA LEU A 10 -7.66 58.24 -37.82
C LEU A 10 -8.38 57.22 -36.92
N PHE A 11 -9.67 57.45 -36.64
CA PHE A 11 -10.47 56.49 -35.85
C PHE A 11 -10.63 55.14 -36.57
N GLY A 12 -10.77 55.13 -37.90
CA GLY A 12 -10.81 53.89 -38.69
C GLY A 12 -9.50 53.08 -38.60
N ILE A 13 -8.37 53.78 -38.65
CA ILE A 13 -7.05 53.09 -38.52
C ILE A 13 -6.85 52.52 -37.10
N ILE A 14 -7.23 53.29 -36.05
CA ILE A 14 -7.13 52.83 -34.68
C ILE A 14 -8.03 51.61 -34.45
N SER A 15 -9.28 51.65 -34.92
CA SER A 15 -10.19 50.50 -34.83
C SER A 15 -9.64 49.26 -35.57
N PHE A 16 -9.09 49.42 -36.76
CA PHE A 16 -8.50 48.36 -37.52
C PHE A 16 -7.28 47.71 -36.80
N VAL A 17 -6.40 48.53 -36.23
CA VAL A 17 -5.24 48.07 -35.46
C VAL A 17 -5.70 47.30 -34.23
N LEU A 18 -6.75 47.74 -33.54
CA LEU A 18 -7.27 47.11 -32.34
C LEU A 18 -7.86 45.73 -32.66
N VAL A 19 -8.67 45.64 -33.73
CA VAL A 19 -9.22 44.35 -34.20
C VAL A 19 -8.09 43.43 -34.67
N PHE A 20 -7.08 43.95 -35.36
CA PHE A 20 -5.94 43.17 -35.80
C PHE A 20 -5.12 42.61 -34.61
N CYS A 21 -4.91 43.41 -33.55
CA CYS A 21 -4.27 42.95 -32.34
C CYS A 21 -5.06 41.85 -31.64
N ILE A 22 -6.42 41.98 -31.56
CA ILE A 22 -7.27 40.93 -30.98
C ILE A 22 -7.18 39.64 -31.78
N VAL A 23 -7.21 39.70 -33.11
CA VAL A 23 -7.06 38.52 -33.96
C VAL A 23 -5.68 37.86 -33.80
N LEU A 24 -4.60 38.66 -33.67
CA LEU A 24 -3.27 38.12 -33.40
C LEU A 24 -3.20 37.47 -32.01
N GLN A 25 -3.80 38.06 -30.99
CA GLN A 25 -3.88 37.45 -29.66
C GLN A 25 -4.67 36.17 -29.67
N MET A 26 -5.80 36.09 -30.34
CA MET A 26 -6.53 34.84 -30.50
C MET A 26 -5.71 33.76 -31.23
N ARG A 27 -4.93 34.15 -32.23
CA ARG A 27 -4.06 33.23 -32.99
C ARG A 27 -2.88 32.72 -32.15
N THR A 28 -2.36 33.56 -31.21
CA THR A 28 -1.27 33.15 -30.30
C THR A 28 -1.79 32.28 -29.15
N VAL A 29 -3.03 32.49 -28.69
CA VAL A 29 -3.64 31.66 -27.67
C VAL A 29 -4.06 30.29 -28.22
N THR A 30 -4.40 30.19 -29.49
CA THR A 30 -4.74 28.91 -30.14
C THR A 30 -3.50 28.10 -30.60
N GLY A 31 -2.34 28.71 -30.57
CA GLY A 31 -1.14 28.12 -31.18
C GLY A 31 0.14 28.12 -30.35
N LYS A 32 0.12 28.05 -29.00
CA LYS A 32 1.29 27.58 -28.22
C LYS A 32 0.99 27.47 -26.74
N ASN A 33 1.13 26.23 -26.24
CA ASN A 33 1.49 25.91 -24.86
C ASN A 33 0.51 26.37 -23.76
N SER A 34 -0.66 25.79 -23.77
CA SER A 34 -1.09 25.19 -22.51
C SER A 34 -0.05 24.10 -22.18
N PRO A 35 0.47 24.00 -20.94
CA PRO A 35 0.91 22.70 -20.46
C PRO A 35 -0.38 21.86 -20.44
N MET A 36 -0.64 21.30 -21.59
CA MET A 36 -1.76 20.47 -21.87
C MET A 36 -1.73 19.37 -20.82
N LEU A 37 -2.69 19.35 -19.94
CA LEU A 37 -3.33 18.10 -19.63
C LEU A 37 -3.52 17.42 -21.00
N LYS A 38 -2.52 16.63 -21.39
CA LYS A 38 -2.63 15.66 -22.45
C LYS A 38 -3.77 14.81 -21.96
N VAL A 39 -4.96 15.03 -22.51
CA VAL A 39 -6.07 14.10 -22.30
C VAL A 39 -5.52 12.80 -22.88
N ILE A 40 -4.92 12.00 -21.98
CA ILE A 40 -4.48 10.66 -22.27
C ILE A 40 -5.79 10.01 -22.70
N THR A 41 -5.91 9.73 -23.98
CA THR A 41 -7.09 9.04 -24.51
C THR A 41 -7.24 7.76 -23.72
N ASP A 42 -8.46 7.37 -23.36
CA ASP A 42 -8.75 6.14 -22.59
C ASP A 42 -7.98 4.93 -23.15
N ASN A 43 -7.72 4.91 -24.44
CA ASN A 43 -6.95 3.87 -25.12
C ASN A 43 -5.44 3.94 -24.78
N GLU A 44 -4.82 5.12 -24.73
CA GLU A 44 -3.39 5.26 -24.39
C GLU A 44 -3.14 4.89 -22.93
N LEU A 45 -4.04 5.29 -22.01
CA LEU A 45 -3.97 4.91 -20.60
C LEU A 45 -4.15 3.39 -20.43
N ARG A 46 -5.07 2.81 -21.19
CA ARG A 46 -5.31 1.36 -21.18
C ARG A 46 -4.12 0.57 -21.70
N ASP A 47 -3.47 1.04 -22.76
CA ASP A 47 -2.26 0.43 -23.31
C ASP A 47 -1.07 0.56 -22.35
N GLU A 48 -0.96 1.67 -21.63
CA GLU A 48 0.08 1.86 -20.63
C GLU A 48 -0.13 0.94 -19.43
N VAL A 49 -1.35 0.84 -18.92
CA VAL A 49 -1.71 -0.11 -17.85
C VAL A 49 -1.44 -1.56 -18.27
N LEU A 50 -1.76 -1.94 -19.50
CA LEU A 50 -1.47 -3.30 -20.02
C LEU A 50 0.05 -3.55 -20.07
N LYS A 51 0.86 -2.57 -20.52
CA LYS A 51 2.33 -2.69 -20.51
C LYS A 51 2.90 -2.81 -19.10
N TRP A 52 2.37 -2.05 -18.15
CA TRP A 52 2.79 -2.15 -16.76
C TRP A 52 2.42 -3.50 -16.15
N LYS A 53 1.21 -3.99 -16.44
CA LYS A 53 0.77 -5.33 -16.03
C LYS A 53 1.67 -6.43 -16.59
N ASP A 54 1.99 -6.37 -17.89
CA ASP A 54 2.89 -7.37 -18.53
C ASP A 54 4.30 -7.33 -17.93
N ARG A 55 4.85 -6.14 -17.67
CA ARG A 55 6.12 -5.98 -16.96
C ARG A 55 6.06 -6.55 -15.55
N TYR A 56 4.99 -6.28 -14.82
CA TYR A 56 4.78 -6.80 -13.48
C TYR A 56 4.74 -8.32 -13.48
N ASP A 57 3.93 -8.92 -14.35
CA ASP A 57 3.79 -10.37 -14.48
C ASP A 57 5.12 -11.04 -14.91
N THR A 58 5.88 -10.38 -15.79
CA THR A 58 7.20 -10.86 -16.21
C THR A 58 8.21 -10.82 -15.07
N THR A 59 8.21 -9.73 -14.30
CA THR A 59 9.10 -9.57 -13.14
C THR A 59 8.75 -10.57 -12.04
N LEU A 60 7.46 -10.81 -11.78
CA LEU A 60 7.00 -11.83 -10.84
C LEU A 60 7.49 -13.24 -11.25
N LYS A 61 7.37 -13.58 -12.53
CA LYS A 61 7.89 -14.88 -13.03
C LYS A 61 9.40 -14.98 -12.90
N GLN A 62 10.13 -13.89 -13.09
CA GLN A 62 11.59 -13.86 -12.90
C GLN A 62 11.95 -14.05 -11.43
N LEU A 63 11.24 -13.38 -10.52
CA LEU A 63 11.42 -13.55 -9.07
C LEU A 63 11.15 -14.99 -8.64
N GLU A 64 10.02 -15.55 -9.06
CA GLU A 64 9.69 -16.95 -8.76
C GLU A 64 10.74 -17.97 -9.27
N ARG A 65 11.29 -17.70 -10.47
CA ARG A 65 12.39 -18.53 -11.01
C ARG A 65 13.68 -18.38 -10.21
N ALA A 66 13.98 -17.17 -9.74
CA ALA A 66 15.15 -16.91 -8.91
C ALA A 66 15.02 -17.61 -7.55
N ASP A 67 13.84 -17.51 -6.90
CA ASP A 67 13.55 -18.19 -5.65
C ASP A 67 13.66 -19.73 -5.78
N LYS A 68 13.08 -20.30 -6.84
CA LYS A 68 13.22 -21.73 -7.12
C LYS A 68 14.68 -22.17 -7.33
N LYS A 69 15.48 -21.35 -8.00
CA LYS A 69 16.93 -21.63 -8.16
C LYS A 69 17.67 -21.56 -6.82
N LEU A 70 17.35 -20.57 -5.99
CA LEU A 70 17.93 -20.48 -4.65
C LEU A 70 17.61 -21.71 -3.81
N ASP A 71 16.35 -22.17 -3.83
CA ASP A 71 15.95 -23.38 -3.11
C ASP A 71 16.65 -24.63 -3.65
N GLN A 72 16.84 -24.74 -4.96
CA GLN A 72 17.60 -25.86 -5.54
C GLN A 72 19.07 -25.86 -5.12
N ILE A 73 19.71 -24.67 -5.08
CA ILE A 73 21.09 -24.51 -4.63
C ILE A 73 21.21 -24.87 -3.14
N ARG A 74 20.30 -24.37 -2.31
CA ARG A 74 20.23 -24.68 -0.88
C ARG A 74 20.10 -26.17 -0.65
N LYS A 75 19.18 -26.86 -1.35
CA LYS A 75 19.01 -28.33 -1.25
C LYS A 75 20.27 -29.09 -1.65
N LYS A 76 21.02 -28.65 -2.67
CA LYS A 76 22.28 -29.31 -3.08
C LYS A 76 23.40 -29.14 -2.05
N ILE A 77 23.46 -28.00 -1.37
CA ILE A 77 24.45 -27.76 -0.31
C ILE A 77 24.12 -28.61 0.91
N THR A 78 22.83 -28.82 1.24
CA THR A 78 22.38 -29.53 2.43
C THR A 78 22.56 -31.04 2.37
N GLN A 79 22.71 -31.60 1.18
CA GLN A 79 22.83 -33.07 1.03
C GLN A 79 24.15 -33.67 1.55
N ASN A 80 25.14 -32.81 1.85
CA ASN A 80 26.50 -33.29 2.19
C ASN A 80 27.01 -32.86 3.59
N ASP A 81 26.21 -32.14 4.41
CA ASP A 81 26.74 -31.65 5.70
C ASP A 81 25.63 -31.41 6.74
N SER A 82 25.76 -32.01 7.93
CA SER A 82 24.81 -31.84 9.04
C SER A 82 24.73 -30.38 9.55
N ASP A 83 25.84 -29.64 9.45
CA ASP A 83 25.90 -28.24 9.85
C ASP A 83 25.12 -27.33 8.86
N ALA A 84 25.01 -27.75 7.60
CA ALA A 84 24.24 -27.04 6.60
C ALA A 84 22.72 -27.18 6.84
N VAL A 85 22.27 -28.31 7.42
CA VAL A 85 20.84 -28.51 7.76
C VAL A 85 20.42 -27.56 8.86
N SER A 86 21.20 -27.41 9.92
CA SER A 86 20.88 -26.50 11.04
C SER A 86 20.87 -25.01 10.59
N LYS A 87 21.82 -24.61 9.75
CA LYS A 87 21.85 -23.26 9.16
C LYS A 87 20.66 -23.00 8.24
N GLN A 88 20.19 -24.00 7.51
CA GLN A 88 19.03 -23.85 6.64
C GLN A 88 17.73 -23.69 7.44
N GLU A 89 17.60 -24.39 8.56
CA GLU A 89 16.47 -24.23 9.47
C GLU A 89 16.45 -22.85 10.12
N GLU A 90 17.62 -22.35 10.53
CA GLU A 90 17.79 -20.99 11.04
C GLU A 90 17.41 -19.93 9.99
N ILE A 91 17.88 -20.08 8.75
CA ILE A 91 17.50 -19.16 7.65
C ILE A 91 16.00 -19.21 7.40
N LYS A 92 15.37 -20.38 7.43
CA LYS A 92 13.93 -20.51 7.28
C LYS A 92 13.19 -19.78 8.39
N ASN A 93 13.55 -20.03 9.65
CA ASN A 93 12.94 -19.37 10.80
C ASN A 93 13.11 -17.86 10.73
N ASN A 94 14.27 -17.36 10.33
CA ASN A 94 14.51 -15.94 10.13
C ASN A 94 13.63 -15.36 9.02
N ASN A 95 13.44 -16.07 7.91
CA ASN A 95 12.55 -15.64 6.82
C ASN A 95 11.07 -15.62 7.25
N ASP A 96 10.65 -16.59 8.08
CA ASP A 96 9.29 -16.63 8.63
C ASP A 96 9.03 -15.41 9.52
N VAL A 97 9.98 -15.07 10.42
CA VAL A 97 9.90 -13.90 11.32
C VAL A 97 9.94 -12.59 10.53
N LEU A 98 10.79 -12.50 9.51
CA LEU A 98 10.88 -11.30 8.65
C LEU A 98 9.69 -11.16 7.71
N GLY A 99 8.84 -12.16 7.60
CA GLY A 99 7.65 -12.11 6.74
C GLY A 99 7.89 -12.47 5.27
N PHE A 100 9.03 -13.07 4.91
CA PHE A 100 9.34 -13.45 3.53
C PHE A 100 8.68 -14.74 3.06
N THR A 101 8.01 -15.46 3.96
CA THR A 101 7.35 -16.74 3.70
C THR A 101 5.90 -16.71 4.11
N ASP A 102 5.09 -17.53 3.45
CA ASP A 102 3.73 -17.80 3.89
C ASP A 102 3.77 -18.62 5.18
N VAL A 103 2.95 -18.22 6.15
CA VAL A 103 2.91 -18.90 7.46
C VAL A 103 1.49 -19.33 7.79
N THR A 104 1.37 -20.42 8.55
CA THR A 104 0.09 -20.96 9.02
C THR A 104 0.20 -21.37 10.48
N GLY A 105 -0.86 -21.09 11.25
CA GLY A 105 -0.91 -21.48 12.66
C GLY A 105 -2.27 -21.18 13.30
N PRO A 106 -2.43 -21.57 14.56
CA PRO A 106 -3.59 -21.15 15.35
C PRO A 106 -3.50 -19.66 15.69
N GLY A 107 -4.64 -19.05 16.04
CA GLY A 107 -4.61 -17.64 16.41
C GLY A 107 -5.98 -17.04 16.62
N VAL A 108 -6.09 -15.73 16.34
CA VAL A 108 -7.33 -14.95 16.46
C VAL A 108 -7.59 -14.18 15.17
N VAL A 109 -8.88 -14.02 14.88
CA VAL A 109 -9.39 -13.16 13.81
C VAL A 109 -10.23 -12.06 14.44
N ILE A 110 -9.90 -10.81 14.14
CA ILE A 110 -10.60 -9.62 14.62
C ILE A 110 -11.25 -8.96 13.43
N THR A 111 -12.55 -8.74 13.48
CA THR A 111 -13.28 -8.02 12.44
C THR A 111 -13.80 -6.71 13.00
N ILE A 112 -13.38 -5.59 12.41
CA ILE A 112 -13.81 -4.25 12.81
C ILE A 112 -14.67 -3.67 11.68
N LYS A 113 -15.93 -3.39 11.96
CA LYS A 113 -16.84 -2.70 11.03
C LYS A 113 -16.98 -1.25 11.48
N SER A 114 -16.54 -0.33 10.65
CA SER A 114 -16.71 1.11 10.86
C SER A 114 -17.29 1.74 9.62
N SER A 115 -18.25 2.63 9.80
CA SER A 115 -18.76 3.49 8.73
C SER A 115 -17.98 4.78 8.59
N ASN A 116 -17.19 5.13 9.60
CA ASN A 116 -16.32 6.29 9.60
C ASN A 116 -14.85 5.85 9.53
N ILE A 117 -14.15 6.31 8.50
CA ILE A 117 -12.72 6.07 8.30
C ILE A 117 -12.05 7.42 8.51
N ASP A 118 -11.28 7.55 9.57
CA ASP A 118 -10.60 8.77 9.99
C ASP A 118 -9.25 8.45 10.65
N SER A 119 -8.53 9.47 11.06
CA SER A 119 -7.26 9.31 11.78
C SER A 119 -7.42 8.49 13.07
N GLN A 120 -8.58 8.55 13.71
CA GLN A 120 -8.86 7.73 14.88
C GLN A 120 -8.95 6.24 14.54
N MET A 121 -9.42 5.89 13.33
CA MET A 121 -9.43 4.49 12.88
C MET A 121 -8.01 3.96 12.69
N LYS A 122 -7.09 4.78 12.17
CA LYS A 122 -5.67 4.44 12.07
C LYS A 122 -5.06 4.17 13.44
N GLU A 123 -5.30 5.03 14.42
CA GLU A 123 -4.83 4.85 15.80
C GLU A 123 -5.42 3.58 16.46
N ASP A 124 -6.68 3.28 16.16
CA ASP A 124 -7.36 2.09 16.67
C ASP A 124 -6.75 0.80 16.08
N LEU A 125 -6.40 0.80 14.78
CA LEU A 125 -5.69 -0.32 14.14
C LEU A 125 -4.29 -0.51 14.73
N ASP A 126 -3.51 0.56 14.87
CA ASP A 126 -2.19 0.51 15.51
C ASP A 126 -2.24 -0.05 16.92
N SER A 127 -3.25 0.39 17.69
CA SER A 127 -3.43 -0.07 19.07
C SER A 127 -3.75 -1.56 19.17
N ILE A 128 -4.62 -2.08 18.30
CA ILE A 128 -4.92 -3.51 18.24
C ILE A 128 -3.68 -4.32 17.84
N ILE A 129 -2.92 -3.84 16.84
CA ILE A 129 -1.68 -4.51 16.44
C ILE A 129 -0.68 -4.57 17.59
N ASN A 130 -0.53 -3.46 18.32
CA ASN A 130 0.36 -3.41 19.48
C ASN A 130 -0.12 -4.33 20.61
N GLU A 131 -1.43 -4.41 20.85
CA GLU A 131 -2.01 -5.35 21.83
C GLU A 131 -1.73 -6.80 21.43
N LEU A 132 -1.89 -7.14 20.14
CA LEU A 132 -1.56 -8.47 19.61
C LEU A 132 -0.07 -8.80 19.74
N LYS A 133 0.82 -7.86 19.42
CA LYS A 133 2.27 -8.02 19.60
C LYS A 133 2.63 -8.24 21.06
N ASN A 134 2.05 -7.48 21.97
CA ASN A 134 2.24 -7.64 23.40
C ASN A 134 1.69 -8.98 23.93
N ALA A 135 0.64 -9.50 23.31
CA ALA A 135 0.07 -10.81 23.62
C ALA A 135 0.81 -11.98 22.96
N GLY A 136 1.96 -11.73 22.31
CA GLY A 136 2.80 -12.76 21.71
C GLY A 136 2.38 -13.23 20.32
N ALA A 137 1.77 -12.35 19.53
CA ALA A 137 1.52 -12.67 18.12
C ALA A 137 2.84 -12.80 17.34
N GLU A 138 3.00 -13.91 16.65
CA GLU A 138 4.19 -14.23 15.82
C GLU A 138 4.05 -13.65 14.42
N SER A 139 2.83 -13.51 13.93
CA SER A 139 2.52 -12.97 12.61
C SER A 139 1.17 -12.30 12.60
N ILE A 140 1.08 -11.14 11.96
CA ILE A 140 -0.15 -10.35 11.86
C ILE A 140 -0.35 -9.90 10.42
N ASN A 141 -1.62 -9.87 9.95
CA ASN A 141 -2.02 -9.18 8.74
C ASN A 141 -3.29 -8.35 8.95
N ILE A 142 -3.54 -7.40 8.06
CA ILE A 142 -4.81 -6.66 7.96
C ILE A 142 -5.27 -6.75 6.51
N ASN A 143 -6.49 -7.26 6.27
CA ASN A 143 -7.07 -7.44 4.92
C ASN A 143 -6.06 -8.06 3.94
N GLU A 144 -5.37 -9.13 4.35
CA GLU A 144 -4.31 -9.85 3.63
C GLU A 144 -2.94 -9.13 3.54
N GLU A 145 -2.81 -7.87 3.92
CA GLU A 145 -1.52 -7.18 3.98
C GLU A 145 -0.75 -7.57 5.24
N ARG A 146 0.40 -8.23 5.05
CA ARG A 146 1.29 -8.67 6.14
C ARG A 146 1.91 -7.49 6.86
N ILE A 147 1.81 -7.48 8.19
CA ILE A 147 2.49 -6.51 9.05
C ILE A 147 3.89 -7.04 9.39
N VAL A 148 4.90 -6.31 8.97
CA VAL A 148 6.31 -6.56 9.25
C VAL A 148 6.92 -5.39 10.03
N PHE A 149 8.20 -5.46 10.39
CA PHE A 149 8.86 -4.47 11.25
C PHE A 149 8.84 -3.04 10.69
N ASN A 150 8.85 -2.88 9.36
CA ASN A 150 8.82 -1.59 8.67
C ASN A 150 7.44 -1.26 8.05
N SER A 151 6.41 -2.01 8.40
CA SER A 151 5.06 -1.71 7.92
C SER A 151 4.56 -0.39 8.47
N VAL A 152 3.92 0.38 7.60
CA VAL A 152 3.33 1.68 7.92
C VAL A 152 1.83 1.61 7.67
N ILE A 153 1.06 2.09 8.64
CA ILE A 153 -0.37 2.37 8.50
C ILE A 153 -0.51 3.88 8.41
N SER A 154 -1.08 4.37 7.33
CA SER A 154 -1.37 5.78 7.11
C SER A 154 -2.88 6.01 6.95
N CYS A 155 -3.30 7.23 7.20
CA CYS A 155 -4.64 7.70 6.94
C CYS A 155 -4.54 9.07 6.27
N GLU A 156 -4.92 9.14 5.00
CA GLU A 156 -4.99 10.37 4.23
C GLU A 156 -6.38 10.50 3.61
N GLU A 157 -6.99 11.67 3.70
CA GLU A 157 -8.31 11.97 3.13
C GLU A 157 -9.40 10.91 3.46
N ASN A 158 -9.40 10.38 4.70
CA ASN A 158 -10.29 9.31 5.16
C ASN A 158 -10.10 7.95 4.43
N VAL A 159 -8.90 7.71 3.92
CA VAL A 159 -8.49 6.44 3.34
C VAL A 159 -7.40 5.83 4.22
N ILE A 160 -7.58 4.58 4.62
CA ILE A 160 -6.54 3.82 5.33
C ILE A 160 -5.69 3.07 4.31
N GLU A 161 -4.40 3.24 4.43
CA GLU A 161 -3.42 2.47 3.65
C GLU A 161 -2.50 1.68 4.58
N VAL A 162 -2.19 0.46 4.16
CA VAL A 162 -1.19 -0.38 4.81
C VAL A 162 -0.16 -0.78 3.78
N ASN A 163 1.10 -0.43 4.00
CA ASN A 163 2.20 -0.69 3.06
C ASN A 163 1.95 -0.12 1.65
N GLY A 164 1.19 0.97 1.52
CA GLY A 164 0.78 1.56 0.24
C GLY A 164 -0.42 0.89 -0.42
N THR A 165 -1.06 -0.10 0.23
CA THR A 165 -2.30 -0.73 -0.23
C THR A 165 -3.50 -0.10 0.48
N VAL A 166 -4.46 0.41 -0.28
CA VAL A 166 -5.70 0.98 0.23
C VAL A 166 -6.59 -0.12 0.81
N LEU A 167 -7.01 0.05 2.06
CA LEU A 167 -7.91 -0.86 2.76
C LEU A 167 -9.29 -0.26 2.95
N GLN A 168 -10.29 -1.10 2.92
CA GLN A 168 -11.69 -0.74 3.14
C GLN A 168 -12.29 -1.54 4.29
N SER A 169 -13.32 -0.96 4.94
CA SER A 169 -14.13 -1.67 5.94
C SER A 169 -14.92 -2.82 5.28
N PRO A 170 -15.02 -3.99 5.92
CA PRO A 170 -14.51 -4.31 7.24
C PRO A 170 -12.99 -4.52 7.28
N PHE A 171 -12.35 -4.07 8.37
CA PHE A 171 -10.95 -4.36 8.62
C PHE A 171 -10.85 -5.71 9.31
N VAL A 172 -10.24 -6.68 8.62
CA VAL A 172 -10.06 -8.04 9.12
C VAL A 172 -8.60 -8.22 9.51
N ILE A 173 -8.34 -8.28 10.81
CA ILE A 173 -7.01 -8.49 11.37
C ILE A 173 -6.89 -9.96 11.74
N GLN A 174 -5.88 -10.63 11.23
CA GLN A 174 -5.56 -12.02 11.57
C GLN A 174 -4.21 -12.05 12.26
N ALA A 175 -4.13 -12.79 13.36
CA ALA A 175 -2.89 -12.95 14.10
C ALA A 175 -2.64 -14.42 14.44
N ILE A 176 -1.45 -14.92 14.14
CA ILE A 176 -0.97 -16.26 14.48
C ILE A 176 -0.22 -16.17 15.80
N GLY A 177 -0.46 -17.13 16.70
CA GLY A 177 0.16 -17.25 18.02
C GLY A 177 -0.75 -18.02 18.99
N ASP A 178 -0.51 -17.90 20.31
CA ASP A 178 -1.40 -18.51 21.31
C ASP A 178 -2.78 -17.85 21.29
N SER A 179 -3.75 -18.56 20.70
CA SER A 179 -5.11 -18.05 20.52
C SER A 179 -5.84 -17.77 21.84
N LYS A 180 -5.49 -18.47 22.94
CA LYS A 180 -6.10 -18.25 24.24
C LYS A 180 -5.57 -16.97 24.87
N LEU A 181 -4.25 -16.80 24.82
CA LEU A 181 -3.58 -15.64 25.40
C LEU A 181 -3.99 -14.36 24.67
N MET A 182 -3.92 -14.35 23.33
CA MET A 182 -4.33 -13.21 22.51
C MET A 182 -5.82 -12.87 22.70
N TYR A 183 -6.68 -13.86 22.71
CA TYR A 183 -8.11 -13.64 22.94
C TYR A 183 -8.38 -13.02 24.33
N SER A 184 -7.71 -13.54 25.36
CA SER A 184 -7.86 -13.02 26.72
C SER A 184 -7.34 -11.59 26.88
N ALA A 185 -6.24 -11.25 26.20
CA ALA A 185 -5.69 -9.89 26.18
C ALA A 185 -6.67 -8.92 25.52
N LEU A 186 -7.25 -9.27 24.38
CA LEU A 186 -8.17 -8.42 23.65
C LEU A 186 -9.53 -8.25 24.36
N MET A 187 -10.03 -9.31 24.99
CA MET A 187 -11.38 -9.36 25.61
C MET A 187 -11.37 -9.06 27.11
N ARG A 188 -10.25 -8.62 27.67
CA ARG A 188 -10.20 -8.23 29.09
C ARG A 188 -11.14 -7.06 29.39
N PRO A 189 -11.76 -7.00 30.58
CA PRO A 189 -12.54 -5.84 31.00
C PRO A 189 -11.73 -4.54 30.93
N GLY A 190 -12.29 -3.49 30.35
CA GLY A 190 -11.58 -2.23 30.06
C GLY A 190 -10.55 -2.33 28.92
N GLY A 191 -10.53 -3.46 28.19
CA GLY A 191 -9.62 -3.67 27.08
C GLY A 191 -10.01 -2.90 25.80
N TYR A 192 -9.14 -2.99 24.80
CA TYR A 192 -9.28 -2.15 23.61
C TYR A 192 -10.51 -2.50 22.76
N VAL A 193 -10.92 -3.77 22.72
CA VAL A 193 -12.13 -4.21 22.00
C VAL A 193 -13.41 -3.62 22.63
N GLU A 194 -13.47 -3.57 23.97
CA GLU A 194 -14.58 -2.92 24.66
C GLU A 194 -14.63 -1.41 24.37
N LEU A 195 -13.47 -0.76 24.35
CA LEU A 195 -13.32 0.65 23.98
C LEU A 195 -13.81 0.91 22.54
N LEU A 196 -13.45 0.07 21.58
CA LEU A 196 -13.90 0.20 20.18
C LEU A 196 -15.42 0.07 20.07
N ASN A 197 -15.99 -0.93 20.74
CA ASN A 197 -17.44 -1.13 20.77
C ASN A 197 -18.16 0.06 21.40
N SER A 198 -17.63 0.65 22.46
CA SER A 198 -18.18 1.86 23.11
C SER A 198 -18.16 3.09 22.19
N LYS A 199 -17.17 3.16 21.28
CA LYS A 199 -17.06 4.17 20.22
C LYS A 199 -17.96 3.88 19.00
N GLY A 200 -18.80 2.86 19.05
CA GLY A 200 -19.72 2.47 17.97
C GLY A 200 -19.08 1.68 16.83
N LYS A 201 -17.82 1.24 16.99
CA LYS A 201 -17.14 0.37 16.03
C LYS A 201 -17.47 -1.09 16.38
N LYS A 202 -18.27 -1.75 15.54
CA LYS A 202 -18.64 -3.16 15.77
C LYS A 202 -17.41 -4.04 15.62
N THR A 203 -16.87 -4.51 16.74
CA THR A 203 -15.66 -5.33 16.80
C THR A 203 -16.00 -6.71 17.29
N GLU A 204 -15.63 -7.72 16.51
CA GLU A 204 -15.80 -9.14 16.82
C GLU A 204 -14.44 -9.82 16.86
N VAL A 205 -14.22 -10.70 17.84
CA VAL A 205 -12.97 -11.46 18.00
C VAL A 205 -13.31 -12.94 18.06
N VAL A 206 -12.70 -13.72 17.18
CA VAL A 206 -12.92 -15.17 17.07
C VAL A 206 -11.58 -15.89 17.15
N LYS A 207 -11.52 -17.01 17.90
CA LYS A 207 -10.38 -17.91 17.88
C LYS A 207 -10.44 -18.79 16.63
N ALA A 208 -9.31 -18.99 15.99
CA ALA A 208 -9.19 -19.86 14.83
C ALA A 208 -8.08 -20.91 15.07
N ASN A 209 -8.36 -22.15 14.72
CA ASN A 209 -7.37 -23.23 14.83
C ASN A 209 -6.34 -23.18 13.72
N ARG A 210 -6.68 -22.53 12.61
CA ARG A 210 -5.76 -22.40 11.45
C ARG A 210 -6.04 -21.07 10.76
N ILE A 211 -5.00 -20.26 10.69
CA ILE A 211 -4.95 -19.02 9.96
C ILE A 211 -3.79 -19.14 8.97
N ASN A 212 -4.00 -18.69 7.74
CA ASN A 212 -2.96 -18.61 6.74
C ASN A 212 -2.65 -17.15 6.49
N ILE A 213 -1.41 -16.74 6.69
CA ILE A 213 -0.96 -15.37 6.41
C ILE A 213 0.11 -15.44 5.32
N LYS A 214 -0.16 -14.73 4.23
CA LYS A 214 0.74 -14.65 3.08
C LYS A 214 2.02 -13.91 3.44
N LYS A 215 3.07 -14.16 2.67
CA LYS A 215 4.33 -13.40 2.77
C LYS A 215 4.09 -11.91 2.48
N PHE A 216 4.96 -11.09 2.99
CA PHE A 216 4.97 -9.65 2.71
C PHE A 216 5.16 -9.40 1.21
N SER A 217 4.30 -8.55 0.64
CA SER A 217 4.28 -8.24 -0.79
C SER A 217 5.32 -7.19 -1.19
N GLY A 218 5.80 -6.40 -0.21
CA GLY A 218 6.77 -5.34 -0.44
C GLY A 218 8.22 -5.82 -0.48
N ASN A 219 9.15 -4.90 -0.68
CA ASN A 219 10.59 -5.15 -0.70
C ASN A 219 11.24 -4.60 0.58
N LEU A 220 11.92 -5.48 1.32
CA LEU A 220 12.76 -5.10 2.45
C LEU A 220 14.20 -4.88 1.94
N ASN A 221 14.42 -3.78 1.24
CA ASN A 221 15.76 -3.48 0.71
C ASN A 221 16.68 -2.98 1.83
N VAL A 222 17.59 -3.83 2.26
CA VAL A 222 18.65 -3.52 3.24
C VAL A 222 19.93 -3.21 2.47
N GLN A 223 20.21 -1.91 2.27
CA GLN A 223 21.36 -1.49 1.47
C GLN A 223 22.61 -1.17 2.30
N TYR A 224 22.43 -0.72 3.53
CA TYR A 224 23.53 -0.19 4.35
C TYR A 224 23.89 -1.04 5.56
N MET A 225 23.05 -1.97 6.00
CA MET A 225 23.39 -2.90 7.08
C MET A 225 24.39 -3.95 6.61
N LYS A 226 25.46 -4.14 7.38
CA LYS A 226 26.45 -5.22 7.19
C LYS A 226 26.59 -5.97 8.50
N THR A 227 26.63 -7.29 8.44
CA THR A 227 26.94 -8.13 9.60
C THR A 227 28.38 -7.93 10.00
N ILE A 228 28.63 -7.65 11.28
CA ILE A 228 29.97 -7.66 11.86
C ILE A 228 30.26 -9.12 12.23
N VAL A 229 31.20 -9.73 11.52
CA VAL A 229 31.68 -11.10 11.78
C VAL A 229 32.88 -11.03 12.68
#